data_5799d48ccf21b837fcd5e9c768702c60
#
_entry.id   5799d48ccf21b837fcd5e9c768702c60
#
_cell.length_a   1.000
_cell.length_b   1.000
_cell.length_c   1.000
_cell.angle_alpha   90.00
_cell.angle_beta   90.00
_cell.angle_gamma   90.00
#
_symmetry.space_group_name_H-M   'P 1'
#
loop_
_entity.id
_entity.type
_entity.pdbx_description
1 polymer ?
#
loop_
_entity_poly.entity_id
_entity_poly.type
_entity_poly.pdbx_seq_one_letter_code
_entity_poly.pdbx_strand_id
1 'polypeptide(L)'
;MTQSTSPNSPAAAPLTQDELKTQVGLAALRYVVPGEIVGVGTGSTVNKFIDALATIKDQIKGAVSSSLASTERLQAAGITVFDSNAVPRLAVYIDGADEIDGGGNMVKGGGAALTREKIVAAQSERFVCIADESKLVEKLGKFPLPVEVIPMATERIIAQFAAKGGQGKIRLRDGQPLVTDNGQYIVDVTGLEISDPLAFEAEVSQWPGVVTVGVFAFQRAQVCLLGTSSGVRTLTF
;
A
#
# COMPACT_ATOMS: atom_id res chain seq x y z
N MET A 1 -5.42 -58.46 18.77
CA MET A 1 -4.96 -57.41 17.83
C MET A 1 -5.72 -56.15 18.21
N THR A 2 -5.11 -55.31 19.03
CA THR A 2 -5.70 -54.02 19.47
C THR A 2 -5.20 -52.91 18.57
N GLN A 3 -6.10 -52.33 17.77
CA GLN A 3 -5.80 -51.15 16.95
C GLN A 3 -5.71 -49.93 17.87
N SER A 4 -4.53 -49.34 17.91
CA SER A 4 -4.29 -48.02 18.53
C SER A 4 -4.77 -46.94 17.61
N THR A 5 -5.87 -46.27 17.94
CA THR A 5 -6.31 -45.05 17.31
C THR A 5 -5.50 -43.87 17.86
N SER A 6 -4.62 -43.31 17.05
CA SER A 6 -3.91 -42.05 17.40
C SER A 6 -4.93 -40.89 17.55
N PRO A 7 -4.81 -40.04 18.56
CA PRO A 7 -5.70 -38.91 18.73
C PRO A 7 -5.45 -37.88 17.58
N ASN A 8 -6.53 -37.50 16.94
CA ASN A 8 -6.57 -36.45 15.95
C ASN A 8 -6.16 -35.12 16.62
N SER A 9 -5.00 -34.55 16.28
CA SER A 9 -4.61 -33.21 16.75
C SER A 9 -5.66 -32.20 16.28
N PRO A 10 -6.15 -31.30 17.15
CA PRO A 10 -7.08 -30.27 16.73
C PRO A 10 -6.43 -29.39 15.66
N ALA A 11 -7.14 -29.17 14.56
CA ALA A 11 -6.70 -28.23 13.53
C ALA A 11 -6.51 -26.85 14.17
N ALA A 12 -5.35 -26.24 13.95
CA ALA A 12 -5.08 -24.89 14.44
C ALA A 12 -6.17 -23.92 13.98
N ALA A 13 -6.63 -23.04 14.87
CA ALA A 13 -7.61 -22.02 14.52
C ALA A 13 -7.04 -21.14 13.36
N PRO A 14 -7.89 -20.69 12.43
CA PRO A 14 -7.44 -19.82 11.34
C PRO A 14 -6.84 -18.54 11.92
N LEU A 15 -5.74 -18.07 11.31
CA LEU A 15 -5.07 -16.84 11.71
C LEU A 15 -5.99 -15.64 11.53
N THR A 16 -5.94 -14.74 12.49
CA THR A 16 -6.64 -13.45 12.41
C THR A 16 -5.96 -12.53 11.38
N GLN A 17 -6.69 -11.55 10.88
CA GLN A 17 -6.15 -10.56 9.94
C GLN A 17 -4.94 -9.80 10.53
N ASP A 18 -4.93 -9.56 11.85
CA ASP A 18 -3.81 -8.90 12.54
C ASP A 18 -2.56 -9.79 12.59
N GLU A 19 -2.74 -11.10 12.79
CA GLU A 19 -1.64 -12.08 12.75
C GLU A 19 -1.07 -12.20 11.34
N LEU A 20 -1.92 -12.23 10.31
CA LEU A 20 -1.47 -12.24 8.91
C LEU A 20 -0.62 -11.00 8.58
N LYS A 21 -1.07 -9.80 8.99
CA LYS A 21 -0.31 -8.56 8.83
C LYS A 21 1.04 -8.61 9.57
N THR A 22 1.07 -9.18 10.76
CA THR A 22 2.30 -9.34 11.54
C THR A 22 3.27 -10.27 10.82
N GLN A 23 2.80 -11.40 10.28
CA GLN A 23 3.64 -12.35 9.55
C GLN A 23 4.26 -11.73 8.29
N VAL A 24 3.49 -10.99 7.49
CA VAL A 24 4.04 -10.35 6.28
C VAL A 24 4.99 -9.20 6.63
N GLY A 25 4.73 -8.46 7.72
CA GLY A 25 5.63 -7.44 8.23
C GLY A 25 6.99 -8.00 8.63
N LEU A 26 7.01 -9.11 9.37
CA LEU A 26 8.24 -9.83 9.72
C LEU A 26 8.94 -10.41 8.47
N ALA A 27 8.19 -11.04 7.56
CA ALA A 27 8.75 -11.60 6.33
C ALA A 27 9.37 -10.53 5.41
N ALA A 28 8.91 -9.29 5.49
CA ALA A 28 9.45 -8.19 4.69
C ALA A 28 10.87 -7.79 5.10
N LEU A 29 11.31 -8.08 6.32
CA LEU A 29 12.68 -7.78 6.78
C LEU A 29 13.76 -8.38 5.89
N ARG A 30 13.52 -9.53 5.24
CA ARG A 30 14.48 -10.17 4.32
C ARG A 30 14.79 -9.34 3.07
N TYR A 31 13.98 -8.31 2.77
CA TYR A 31 14.20 -7.39 1.64
C TYR A 31 14.92 -6.12 2.06
N VAL A 32 15.05 -5.88 3.36
CA VAL A 32 15.80 -4.74 3.88
C VAL A 32 17.28 -4.96 3.61
N VAL A 33 17.92 -3.97 3.00
CA VAL A 33 19.35 -4.02 2.68
C VAL A 33 20.14 -3.39 3.83
N PRO A 34 21.02 -4.15 4.51
CA PRO A 34 21.82 -3.61 5.60
C PRO A 34 22.69 -2.43 5.17
N GLY A 35 22.76 -1.41 6.02
CA GLY A 35 23.52 -0.19 5.75
C GLY A 35 22.85 0.78 4.77
N GLU A 36 21.61 0.51 4.32
CA GLU A 36 20.87 1.39 3.41
C GLU A 36 19.67 2.07 4.10
N ILE A 37 19.08 3.04 3.40
CA ILE A 37 17.84 3.71 3.80
C ILE A 37 16.66 2.95 3.19
N VAL A 38 15.62 2.69 4.01
CA VAL A 38 14.44 1.91 3.62
C VAL A 38 13.28 2.85 3.29
N GLY A 39 12.62 2.67 2.15
CA GLY A 39 11.34 3.30 1.86
C GLY A 39 10.22 2.60 2.63
N VAL A 40 9.43 3.37 3.37
CA VAL A 40 8.36 2.86 4.25
C VAL A 40 7.04 3.51 3.91
N GLY A 41 6.05 2.68 3.61
CA GLY A 41 4.70 3.06 3.24
C GLY A 41 3.80 3.47 4.41
N THR A 42 2.50 3.25 4.23
CA THR A 42 1.46 3.71 5.17
C THR A 42 0.38 2.67 5.37
N GLY A 43 -0.18 2.60 6.59
CA GLY A 43 -1.34 1.78 6.90
C GLY A 43 -1.07 0.68 7.92
N SER A 44 -2.14 -0.05 8.30
CA SER A 44 -2.09 -1.01 9.42
C SER A 44 -1.13 -2.18 9.19
N THR A 45 -0.95 -2.64 7.96
CA THR A 45 0.03 -3.69 7.62
C THR A 45 1.46 -3.14 7.70
N VAL A 46 1.67 -1.91 7.22
CA VAL A 46 2.96 -1.22 7.32
C VAL A 46 3.34 -0.95 8.77
N ASN A 47 2.37 -0.67 9.64
CA ASN A 47 2.64 -0.52 11.08
C ASN A 47 3.29 -1.77 11.67
N LYS A 48 2.85 -2.97 11.26
CA LYS A 48 3.48 -4.25 11.67
C LYS A 48 4.90 -4.40 11.10
N PHE A 49 5.13 -3.91 9.88
CA PHE A 49 6.47 -3.85 9.32
C PHE A 49 7.38 -2.87 10.09
N ILE A 50 6.88 -1.68 10.49
CA ILE A 50 7.65 -0.73 11.28
C ILE A 50 8.04 -1.35 12.64
N ASP A 51 7.12 -2.07 13.29
CA ASP A 51 7.40 -2.77 14.55
C ASP A 51 8.50 -3.84 14.37
N ALA A 52 8.44 -4.58 13.26
CA ALA A 52 9.48 -5.54 12.90
C ALA A 52 10.81 -4.84 12.56
N LEU A 53 10.78 -3.75 11.77
CA LEU A 53 11.96 -2.98 11.38
C LEU A 53 12.71 -2.39 12.59
N ALA A 54 11.97 -2.02 13.64
CA ALA A 54 12.55 -1.54 14.90
C ALA A 54 13.51 -2.56 15.54
N THR A 55 13.29 -3.85 15.33
CA THR A 55 14.16 -4.92 15.89
C THR A 55 15.53 -4.99 15.20
N ILE A 56 15.66 -4.40 14.02
CA ILE A 56 16.91 -4.37 13.24
C ILE A 56 17.36 -2.93 12.92
N LYS A 57 16.86 -1.93 13.66
CA LYS A 57 17.12 -0.52 13.39
C LYS A 57 18.60 -0.14 13.29
N ASP A 58 19.44 -0.81 14.05
CA ASP A 58 20.90 -0.59 14.06
C ASP A 58 21.60 -1.16 12.82
N GLN A 59 20.89 -1.92 11.99
CA GLN A 59 21.38 -2.47 10.73
C GLN A 59 21.08 -1.58 9.52
N ILE A 60 20.29 -0.50 9.67
CA ILE A 60 19.91 0.43 8.61
C ILE A 60 20.38 1.86 8.94
N LYS A 61 20.52 2.70 7.92
CA LYS A 61 20.78 4.13 8.13
C LYS A 61 19.57 4.88 8.62
N GLY A 62 18.37 4.39 8.27
CA GLY A 62 17.09 4.99 8.61
C GLY A 62 16.04 4.72 7.53
N ALA A 63 15.04 5.57 7.43
CA ALA A 63 13.91 5.40 6.50
C ALA A 63 13.54 6.71 5.79
N VAL A 64 12.89 6.57 4.62
CA VAL A 64 12.07 7.61 3.98
C VAL A 64 10.62 7.17 4.11
N SER A 65 9.75 8.03 4.62
CA SER A 65 8.36 7.73 4.90
C SER A 65 7.41 8.37 3.87
N SER A 66 6.32 7.67 3.57
CA SER A 66 5.27 8.16 2.66
C SER A 66 4.12 8.90 3.36
N SER A 67 4.14 9.09 4.68
CA SER A 67 3.12 9.85 5.41
C SER A 67 3.64 10.40 6.74
N LEU A 68 2.94 11.43 7.26
CA LEU A 68 3.24 11.98 8.59
C LEU A 68 3.03 10.93 9.68
N ALA A 69 1.95 10.14 9.59
CA ALA A 69 1.66 9.08 10.58
C ALA A 69 2.76 8.01 10.64
N SER A 70 3.28 7.57 9.48
CA SER A 70 4.40 6.62 9.44
C SER A 70 5.70 7.26 9.91
N THR A 71 5.93 8.55 9.62
CA THR A 71 7.07 9.32 10.13
C THR A 71 7.09 9.32 11.66
N GLU A 72 5.98 9.69 12.29
CA GLU A 72 5.84 9.72 13.75
C GLU A 72 6.10 8.34 14.37
N ARG A 73 5.54 7.27 13.76
CA ARG A 73 5.73 5.89 14.24
C ARG A 73 7.18 5.43 14.12
N LEU A 74 7.86 5.72 13.00
CA LEU A 74 9.28 5.41 12.79
C LEU A 74 10.15 6.13 13.83
N GLN A 75 9.92 7.42 14.06
CA GLN A 75 10.64 8.22 15.05
C GLN A 75 10.40 7.69 16.47
N ALA A 76 9.16 7.33 16.82
CA ALA A 76 8.83 6.71 18.11
C ALA A 76 9.54 5.36 18.31
N ALA A 77 9.79 4.61 17.23
CA ALA A 77 10.58 3.37 17.23
C ALA A 77 12.10 3.60 17.29
N GLY A 78 12.54 4.86 17.28
CA GLY A 78 13.96 5.24 17.29
C GLY A 78 14.67 5.06 15.94
N ILE A 79 13.90 5.08 14.84
CA ILE A 79 14.43 5.03 13.47
C ILE A 79 14.54 6.46 12.93
N THR A 80 15.72 6.84 12.43
CA THR A 80 15.93 8.14 11.79
C THR A 80 15.12 8.23 10.50
N VAL A 81 14.34 9.31 10.33
CA VAL A 81 13.58 9.56 9.09
C VAL A 81 14.25 10.68 8.31
N PHE A 82 14.59 10.39 7.06
CA PHE A 82 15.23 11.30 6.13
C PHE A 82 14.19 11.99 5.25
N ASP A 83 14.48 13.23 4.86
CA ASP A 83 13.76 13.91 3.79
C ASP A 83 14.04 13.19 2.46
N SER A 84 12.97 12.88 1.69
CA SER A 84 13.08 12.24 0.38
C SER A 84 13.99 13.03 -0.58
N ASN A 85 14.00 14.36 -0.50
CA ASN A 85 14.87 15.21 -1.32
C ASN A 85 16.36 15.06 -1.01
N ALA A 86 16.72 14.58 0.19
CA ALA A 86 18.10 14.34 0.60
C ALA A 86 18.61 12.94 0.22
N VAL A 87 17.74 12.06 -0.30
CA VAL A 87 18.07 10.67 -0.60
C VAL A 87 17.89 10.43 -2.11
N PRO A 88 18.96 10.23 -2.89
CA PRO A 88 18.86 10.16 -4.34
C PRO A 88 18.13 8.89 -4.85
N ARG A 89 18.21 7.78 -4.08
CA ARG A 89 17.54 6.52 -4.41
C ARG A 89 17.37 5.65 -3.16
N LEU A 90 16.42 4.72 -3.21
CA LEU A 90 16.14 3.73 -2.19
C LEU A 90 16.34 2.32 -2.77
N ALA A 91 17.00 1.43 -2.04
CA ALA A 91 17.17 0.04 -2.48
C ALA A 91 15.83 -0.72 -2.48
N VAL A 92 14.94 -0.39 -1.54
CA VAL A 92 13.63 -1.04 -1.41
C VAL A 92 12.59 -0.07 -0.82
N TYR A 93 11.37 -0.18 -1.32
CA TYR A 93 10.17 0.38 -0.73
C TYR A 93 9.24 -0.75 -0.29
N ILE A 94 8.74 -0.67 0.95
CA ILE A 94 7.84 -1.68 1.52
C ILE A 94 6.55 -1.00 1.91
N ASP A 95 5.43 -1.44 1.30
CA ASP A 95 4.12 -0.83 1.51
C ASP A 95 2.98 -1.84 1.32
N GLY A 96 1.78 -1.47 1.77
CA GLY A 96 0.55 -2.21 1.57
C GLY A 96 -0.14 -1.88 0.25
N ALA A 97 -1.23 -2.61 -0.01
CA ALA A 97 -2.17 -2.31 -1.08
C ALA A 97 -3.61 -2.52 -0.62
N ASP A 98 -4.54 -1.76 -1.22
CA ASP A 98 -5.98 -1.99 -1.06
C ASP A 98 -6.45 -3.11 -1.98
N GLU A 99 -5.85 -3.23 -3.18
CA GLU A 99 -5.95 -4.34 -4.12
C GLU A 99 -4.60 -4.58 -4.80
N ILE A 100 -4.32 -5.82 -5.17
CA ILE A 100 -3.20 -6.20 -6.04
C ILE A 100 -3.65 -7.29 -7.00
N ASP A 101 -3.28 -7.18 -8.30
CA ASP A 101 -3.62 -8.17 -9.33
C ASP A 101 -2.47 -9.16 -9.60
N GLY A 102 -2.71 -10.10 -10.51
CA GLY A 102 -1.72 -11.09 -10.94
C GLY A 102 -0.53 -10.54 -11.73
N GLY A 103 -0.54 -9.26 -12.09
CA GLY A 103 0.56 -8.54 -12.75
C GLY A 103 1.36 -7.64 -11.80
N GLY A 104 0.99 -7.60 -10.51
CA GLY A 104 1.59 -6.71 -9.53
C GLY A 104 1.09 -5.28 -9.58
N ASN A 105 0.07 -4.99 -10.42
CA ASN A 105 -0.58 -3.69 -10.40
C ASN A 105 -1.45 -3.58 -9.14
N MET A 106 -1.58 -2.36 -8.60
CA MET A 106 -2.26 -2.15 -7.33
C MET A 106 -3.26 -1.00 -7.39
N VAL A 107 -4.29 -1.08 -6.52
CA VAL A 107 -5.02 0.08 -6.04
C VAL A 107 -4.52 0.40 -4.65
N LYS A 108 -4.18 1.68 -4.42
CA LYS A 108 -3.68 2.21 -3.15
C LYS A 108 -4.34 3.55 -2.83
N GLY A 109 -4.16 4.00 -1.59
CA GLY A 109 -4.68 5.30 -1.15
C GLY A 109 -5.89 5.23 -0.22
N GLY A 110 -6.25 4.04 0.28
CA GLY A 110 -7.23 3.90 1.36
C GLY A 110 -6.87 4.74 2.59
N GLY A 111 -5.58 4.92 2.88
CA GLY A 111 -5.04 5.80 3.91
C GLY A 111 -4.83 7.27 3.51
N ALA A 112 -5.24 7.69 2.30
CA ALA A 112 -5.06 9.05 1.74
C ALA A 112 -3.59 9.51 1.58
N ALA A 113 -2.63 8.59 1.47
CA ALA A 113 -1.20 8.90 1.35
C ALA A 113 -0.65 8.63 -0.08
N LEU A 114 -1.52 8.26 -1.04
CA LEU A 114 -1.16 7.71 -2.35
C LEU A 114 -0.12 8.53 -3.14
N THR A 115 -0.15 9.85 -3.05
CA THR A 115 0.81 10.72 -3.76
C THR A 115 2.22 10.56 -3.22
N ARG A 116 2.38 10.63 -1.90
CA ARG A 116 3.69 10.40 -1.27
C ARG A 116 4.15 8.95 -1.41
N GLU A 117 3.22 7.98 -1.34
CA GLU A 117 3.51 6.58 -1.61
C GLU A 117 4.07 6.38 -3.02
N LYS A 118 3.45 7.02 -4.04
CA LYS A 118 3.91 6.94 -5.43
C LYS A 118 5.28 7.60 -5.63
N ILE A 119 5.55 8.71 -4.95
CA ILE A 119 6.86 9.38 -4.97
C ILE A 119 7.95 8.44 -4.42
N VAL A 120 7.73 7.85 -3.23
CA VAL A 120 8.70 6.95 -2.62
C VAL A 120 8.87 5.66 -3.43
N ALA A 121 7.79 5.14 -4.02
CA ALA A 121 7.85 3.99 -4.93
C ALA A 121 8.70 4.29 -6.17
N ALA A 122 8.51 5.47 -6.80
CA ALA A 122 9.27 5.89 -7.98
C ALA A 122 10.76 6.14 -7.69
N GLN A 123 11.11 6.47 -6.44
CA GLN A 123 12.49 6.64 -5.97
C GLN A 123 13.19 5.32 -5.67
N SER A 124 12.44 4.21 -5.64
CA SER A 124 12.91 2.92 -5.16
C SER A 124 13.24 1.96 -6.31
N GLU A 125 14.32 1.18 -6.14
CA GLU A 125 14.70 0.14 -7.12
C GLU A 125 13.77 -1.07 -7.09
N ARG A 126 13.19 -1.34 -5.92
CA ARG A 126 12.27 -2.47 -5.72
C ARG A 126 11.10 -2.06 -4.85
N PHE A 127 9.91 -2.38 -5.30
CA PHE A 127 8.70 -2.29 -4.50
C PHE A 127 8.28 -3.68 -4.03
N VAL A 128 8.25 -3.88 -2.71
CA VAL A 128 7.73 -5.08 -2.05
C VAL A 128 6.37 -4.74 -1.44
N CYS A 129 5.32 -5.29 -2.00
CA CYS A 129 3.98 -5.20 -1.44
C CYS A 129 3.81 -6.20 -0.28
N ILE A 130 3.21 -5.76 0.82
CA ILE A 130 2.83 -6.60 1.96
C ILE A 130 1.31 -6.54 2.14
N ALA A 131 0.63 -7.68 1.99
CA ALA A 131 -0.82 -7.74 2.00
C ALA A 131 -1.32 -9.06 2.59
N ASP A 132 -2.58 -9.12 3.00
CA ASP A 132 -3.29 -10.37 3.25
C ASP A 132 -4.00 -10.85 1.96
N GLU A 133 -4.38 -12.12 1.92
CA GLU A 133 -4.95 -12.75 0.73
C GLU A 133 -6.27 -12.11 0.24
N SER A 134 -6.98 -11.37 1.09
CA SER A 134 -8.19 -10.65 0.69
C SER A 134 -7.94 -9.50 -0.28
N LYS A 135 -6.67 -9.07 -0.40
CA LYS A 135 -6.24 -7.98 -1.29
C LYS A 135 -5.89 -8.45 -2.70
N LEU A 136 -5.69 -9.76 -2.89
CA LEU A 136 -5.43 -10.33 -4.21
C LEU A 136 -6.73 -10.41 -5.00
N VAL A 137 -6.75 -9.75 -6.15
CA VAL A 137 -7.92 -9.70 -7.04
C VAL A 137 -7.55 -10.15 -8.45
N GLU A 138 -8.53 -10.61 -9.21
CA GLU A 138 -8.35 -10.92 -10.63
C GLU A 138 -8.30 -9.64 -11.47
N LYS A 139 -9.11 -8.64 -11.12
CA LYS A 139 -9.22 -7.34 -11.79
C LYS A 139 -9.34 -6.23 -10.76
N LEU A 140 -8.61 -5.12 -10.97
CA LEU A 140 -8.67 -3.94 -10.11
C LEU A 140 -10.01 -3.18 -10.25
N GLY A 141 -10.43 -2.48 -9.18
CA GLY A 141 -11.59 -1.58 -9.17
C GLY A 141 -12.75 -2.05 -8.30
N LYS A 142 -12.62 -3.16 -7.57
CA LYS A 142 -13.58 -3.57 -6.55
C LYS A 142 -13.49 -2.66 -5.32
N PHE A 143 -12.28 -2.31 -4.89
CA PHE A 143 -12.06 -1.29 -3.88
C PHE A 143 -12.33 0.10 -4.49
N PRO A 144 -13.00 1.02 -3.77
CA PRO A 144 -13.18 2.39 -4.26
C PRO A 144 -11.83 3.02 -4.61
N LEU A 145 -11.64 3.40 -5.88
CA LEU A 145 -10.39 3.98 -6.35
C LEU A 145 -10.17 5.37 -5.76
N PRO A 146 -9.13 5.59 -4.93
CA PRO A 146 -8.80 6.90 -4.43
C PRO A 146 -8.11 7.75 -5.51
N VAL A 147 -8.50 9.00 -5.62
CA VAL A 147 -7.88 9.99 -6.51
C VAL A 147 -7.62 11.25 -5.70
N GLU A 148 -6.36 11.66 -5.55
CA GLU A 148 -6.00 12.92 -4.92
C GLU A 148 -6.19 14.06 -5.92
N VAL A 149 -6.94 15.08 -5.53
CA VAL A 149 -7.36 16.16 -6.42
C VAL A 149 -7.15 17.53 -5.78
N ILE A 150 -6.83 18.52 -6.61
CA ILE A 150 -6.90 19.93 -6.21
C ILE A 150 -8.36 20.26 -5.81
N PRO A 151 -8.63 20.88 -4.64
CA PRO A 151 -9.98 21.10 -4.13
C PRO A 151 -10.93 21.74 -5.15
N MET A 152 -10.49 22.73 -5.91
CA MET A 152 -11.31 23.40 -6.92
C MET A 152 -11.71 22.53 -8.11
N ALA A 153 -11.05 21.39 -8.32
CA ALA A 153 -11.31 20.46 -9.42
C ALA A 153 -12.25 19.31 -9.05
N THR A 154 -12.65 19.18 -7.77
CA THR A 154 -13.37 18.03 -7.23
C THR A 154 -14.58 17.64 -8.06
N GLU A 155 -15.52 18.56 -8.30
CA GLU A 155 -16.76 18.28 -9.03
C GLU A 155 -16.49 17.94 -10.51
N ARG A 156 -15.50 18.59 -11.12
CA ARG A 156 -15.10 18.29 -12.50
C ARG A 156 -14.55 16.86 -12.60
N ILE A 157 -13.71 16.43 -11.67
CA ILE A 157 -13.14 15.09 -11.68
C ILE A 157 -14.24 14.04 -11.40
N ILE A 158 -15.17 14.30 -10.49
CA ILE A 158 -16.35 13.45 -10.27
C ILE A 158 -17.15 13.28 -11.57
N ALA A 159 -17.43 14.38 -12.28
CA ALA A 159 -18.16 14.35 -13.54
C ALA A 159 -17.40 13.59 -14.65
N GLN A 160 -16.07 13.69 -14.72
CA GLN A 160 -15.25 12.94 -15.66
C GLN A 160 -15.31 11.44 -15.40
N PHE A 161 -15.26 11.02 -14.14
CA PHE A 161 -15.45 9.60 -13.79
C PHE A 161 -16.86 9.11 -14.06
N ALA A 162 -17.89 9.95 -13.85
CA ALA A 162 -19.27 9.60 -14.20
C ALA A 162 -19.42 9.32 -15.70
N ALA A 163 -18.75 10.10 -16.56
CA ALA A 163 -18.72 9.86 -18.00
C ALA A 163 -18.03 8.53 -18.38
N LYS A 164 -17.18 7.97 -17.51
CA LYS A 164 -16.56 6.64 -17.65
C LYS A 164 -17.33 5.51 -16.93
N GLY A 165 -18.53 5.80 -16.40
CA GLY A 165 -19.37 4.84 -15.69
C GLY A 165 -19.06 4.70 -14.20
N GLY A 166 -18.09 5.45 -13.67
CA GLY A 166 -17.75 5.46 -12.24
C GLY A 166 -18.62 6.41 -11.44
N GLN A 167 -18.66 6.21 -10.13
CA GLN A 167 -19.36 7.09 -9.18
C GLN A 167 -18.37 7.66 -8.18
N GLY A 168 -17.97 8.93 -8.39
CA GLY A 168 -17.05 9.64 -7.50
C GLY A 168 -17.76 10.26 -6.31
N LYS A 169 -17.13 10.19 -5.14
CA LYS A 169 -17.56 10.91 -3.94
C LYS A 169 -16.34 11.48 -3.22
N ILE A 170 -16.46 12.72 -2.72
CA ILE A 170 -15.44 13.30 -1.85
C ILE A 170 -15.34 12.47 -0.56
N ARG A 171 -14.11 12.12 -0.18
CA ARG A 171 -13.86 11.44 1.09
C ARG A 171 -14.07 12.39 2.25
N LEU A 172 -14.83 11.95 3.25
CA LEU A 172 -15.07 12.72 4.46
C LEU A 172 -14.33 12.10 5.66
N ARG A 173 -13.93 12.97 6.59
CA ARG A 173 -13.52 12.63 7.95
C ARG A 173 -14.30 13.54 8.90
N ASP A 174 -15.04 12.96 9.84
CA ASP A 174 -15.88 13.68 10.80
C ASP A 174 -16.87 14.67 10.13
N GLY A 175 -17.43 14.25 8.97
CA GLY A 175 -18.42 15.04 8.21
C GLY A 175 -17.84 16.20 7.38
N GLN A 176 -16.51 16.37 7.38
CA GLN A 176 -15.81 17.38 6.57
C GLN A 176 -14.93 16.72 5.50
N PRO A 177 -14.64 17.38 4.37
CA PRO A 177 -13.68 16.87 3.40
C PRO A 177 -12.36 16.51 4.07
N LEU A 178 -11.88 15.26 3.84
CA LEU A 178 -10.58 14.84 4.30
C LEU A 178 -9.50 15.63 3.56
N VAL A 179 -8.61 16.27 4.32
CA VAL A 179 -7.43 16.96 3.79
C VAL A 179 -6.22 16.03 3.92
N THR A 180 -5.51 15.80 2.81
CA THR A 180 -4.30 14.97 2.77
C THR A 180 -3.10 15.68 3.41
N ASP A 181 -2.01 14.94 3.64
CA ASP A 181 -0.71 15.51 4.07
C ASP A 181 -0.15 16.57 3.09
N ASN A 182 -0.71 16.65 1.87
CA ASN A 182 -0.33 17.60 0.84
C ASN A 182 -1.31 18.79 0.73
N GLY A 183 -2.32 18.87 1.60
CA GLY A 183 -3.35 19.91 1.60
C GLY A 183 -4.42 19.75 0.51
N GLN A 184 -4.57 18.54 -0.05
CA GLN A 184 -5.49 18.23 -1.14
C GLN A 184 -6.69 17.40 -0.66
N TYR A 185 -7.67 17.13 -1.54
CA TYR A 185 -8.81 16.28 -1.26
C TYR A 185 -8.69 14.91 -1.92
N ILE A 186 -9.47 13.94 -1.44
CA ILE A 186 -9.61 12.62 -2.04
C ILE A 186 -11.01 12.48 -2.62
N VAL A 187 -11.09 12.04 -3.87
CA VAL A 187 -12.31 11.53 -4.49
C VAL A 187 -12.19 10.00 -4.53
N ASP A 188 -13.12 9.31 -3.89
CA ASP A 188 -13.27 7.85 -3.98
C ASP A 188 -14.22 7.50 -5.11
N VAL A 189 -13.77 6.68 -6.06
CA VAL A 189 -14.56 6.32 -7.25
C VAL A 189 -14.90 4.83 -7.20
N THR A 190 -16.19 4.52 -7.23
CA THR A 190 -16.72 3.15 -7.31
C THR A 190 -17.29 2.84 -8.69
N GLY A 191 -17.56 1.57 -8.97
CA GLY A 191 -18.22 1.12 -10.22
C GLY A 191 -17.27 1.05 -11.42
N LEU A 192 -15.96 1.13 -11.21
CA LEU A 192 -14.96 0.97 -12.27
C LEU A 192 -14.51 -0.50 -12.39
N GLU A 193 -14.26 -0.94 -13.63
CA GLU A 193 -13.47 -2.14 -13.95
C GLU A 193 -12.20 -1.71 -14.67
N ILE A 194 -11.05 -1.87 -14.02
CA ILE A 194 -9.75 -1.42 -14.55
C ILE A 194 -9.07 -2.61 -15.23
N SER A 195 -9.41 -2.82 -16.51
CA SER A 195 -8.90 -3.95 -17.30
C SER A 195 -7.49 -3.72 -17.85
N ASP A 196 -7.10 -2.48 -18.07
CA ASP A 196 -5.74 -2.07 -18.44
C ASP A 196 -5.25 -1.00 -17.45
N PRO A 197 -4.62 -1.43 -16.35
CA PRO A 197 -4.17 -0.52 -15.29
C PRO A 197 -3.17 0.53 -15.78
N LEU A 198 -2.28 0.16 -16.73
CA LEU A 198 -1.25 1.07 -17.22
C LEU A 198 -1.86 2.19 -18.07
N ALA A 199 -2.74 1.84 -19.02
CA ALA A 199 -3.43 2.83 -19.85
C ALA A 199 -4.35 3.71 -18.99
N PHE A 200 -5.03 3.13 -18.00
CA PHE A 200 -5.90 3.86 -17.10
C PHE A 200 -5.13 4.87 -16.24
N GLU A 201 -4.00 4.46 -15.66
CA GLU A 201 -3.13 5.36 -14.87
C GLU A 201 -2.59 6.49 -15.75
N ALA A 202 -2.12 6.16 -16.96
CA ALA A 202 -1.60 7.14 -17.92
C ALA A 202 -2.65 8.20 -18.30
N GLU A 203 -3.89 7.78 -18.58
CA GLU A 203 -4.98 8.68 -18.95
C GLU A 203 -5.39 9.60 -17.80
N VAL A 204 -5.73 9.01 -16.65
CA VAL A 204 -6.29 9.76 -15.51
C VAL A 204 -5.27 10.74 -14.94
N SER A 205 -3.99 10.37 -14.94
CA SER A 205 -2.91 11.25 -14.47
C SER A 205 -2.76 12.54 -15.30
N GLN A 206 -3.31 12.59 -16.53
CA GLN A 206 -3.27 13.79 -17.38
C GLN A 206 -4.48 14.72 -17.17
N TRP A 207 -5.46 14.34 -16.36
CA TRP A 207 -6.63 15.19 -16.17
C TRP A 207 -6.31 16.42 -15.33
N PRO A 208 -6.59 17.65 -15.81
CA PRO A 208 -6.33 18.85 -15.03
C PRO A 208 -7.07 18.83 -13.71
N GLY A 209 -6.30 18.96 -12.62
CA GLY A 209 -6.80 18.90 -11.25
C GLY A 209 -6.59 17.56 -10.54
N VAL A 210 -6.23 16.51 -11.23
CA VAL A 210 -5.71 15.27 -10.61
C VAL A 210 -4.28 15.52 -10.16
N VAL A 211 -4.00 15.25 -8.89
CA VAL A 211 -2.65 15.23 -8.32
C VAL A 211 -2.06 13.83 -8.50
N THR A 212 -2.82 12.80 -8.09
CA THR A 212 -2.41 11.41 -8.22
C THR A 212 -3.63 10.51 -8.27
N VAL A 213 -3.63 9.53 -9.17
CA VAL A 213 -4.61 8.44 -9.20
C VAL A 213 -4.08 7.25 -8.40
N GLY A 214 -4.96 6.57 -7.68
CA GLY A 214 -4.62 5.44 -6.82
C GLY A 214 -4.28 4.13 -7.54
N VAL A 215 -4.23 4.11 -8.87
CA VAL A 215 -3.67 2.99 -9.64
C VAL A 215 -2.15 3.10 -9.65
N PHE A 216 -1.48 2.02 -9.30
CA PHE A 216 -0.03 1.86 -9.30
C PHE A 216 0.34 0.77 -10.31
N ALA A 217 0.46 1.14 -11.59
CA ALA A 217 0.87 0.27 -12.67
C ALA A 217 2.25 0.67 -13.22
N PHE A 218 2.56 1.98 -13.30
CA PHE A 218 3.93 2.43 -13.56
C PHE A 218 4.88 2.05 -12.42
N GLN A 219 4.44 2.23 -11.16
CA GLN A 219 5.17 1.83 -9.95
C GLN A 219 4.52 0.58 -9.35
N ARG A 220 4.36 -0.49 -10.16
CA ARG A 220 3.80 -1.76 -9.68
C ARG A 220 4.74 -2.47 -8.70
N ALA A 221 4.22 -3.38 -7.90
CA ALA A 221 5.05 -4.24 -7.07
C ALA A 221 5.86 -5.21 -7.93
N GLN A 222 7.13 -5.43 -7.60
CA GLN A 222 7.94 -6.53 -8.16
C GLN A 222 7.79 -7.80 -7.33
N VAL A 223 7.43 -7.64 -6.07
CA VAL A 223 7.20 -8.76 -5.13
C VAL A 223 5.98 -8.44 -4.29
N CYS A 224 5.14 -9.45 -4.03
CA CYS A 224 4.10 -9.39 -3.02
C CYS A 224 4.29 -10.51 -1.99
N LEU A 225 4.34 -10.13 -0.72
CA LEU A 225 4.28 -11.03 0.42
C LEU A 225 2.82 -11.12 0.86
N LEU A 226 2.19 -12.23 0.56
CA LEU A 226 0.77 -12.43 0.79
C LEU A 226 0.56 -13.31 2.03
N GLY A 227 -0.01 -12.74 3.08
CA GLY A 227 -0.38 -13.46 4.30
C GLY A 227 -1.59 -14.36 4.03
N THR A 228 -1.44 -15.66 4.23
CA THR A 228 -2.48 -16.68 4.05
C THR A 228 -2.62 -17.52 5.32
N SER A 229 -3.70 -18.28 5.42
CA SER A 229 -3.92 -19.23 6.53
C SER A 229 -2.81 -20.27 6.67
N SER A 230 -2.04 -20.53 5.61
CA SER A 230 -0.91 -21.47 5.60
C SER A 230 0.46 -20.81 5.77
N GLY A 231 0.51 -19.50 6.00
CA GLY A 231 1.73 -18.71 6.15
C GLY A 231 1.90 -17.67 5.04
N VAL A 232 3.12 -17.16 4.87
CA VAL A 232 3.41 -16.11 3.89
C VAL A 232 3.77 -16.72 2.54
N ARG A 233 2.96 -16.44 1.52
CA ARG A 233 3.23 -16.78 0.12
C ARG A 233 3.93 -15.61 -0.56
N THR A 234 4.97 -15.88 -1.35
CA THR A 234 5.66 -14.87 -2.16
C THR A 234 5.19 -14.96 -3.59
N LEU A 235 4.73 -13.84 -4.15
CA LEU A 235 4.47 -13.65 -5.57
C LEU A 235 5.56 -12.75 -6.14
N THR A 236 6.00 -13.03 -7.37
CA THR A 236 7.00 -12.22 -8.11
C THR A 236 6.42 -11.89 -9.47
N PHE A 237 6.59 -10.64 -9.95
CA PHE A 237 5.96 -10.11 -11.15
C PHE A 237 6.98 -9.55 -12.14
#